data_26ebeccf586c06520a4faa5c15d4c895
#
_entry.id   26ebeccf586c06520a4faa5c15d4c895
#
_cell.length_a   1.000
_cell.length_b   1.000
_cell.length_c   1.000
_cell.angle_alpha   90.00
_cell.angle_beta   90.00
_cell.angle_gamma   90.00
#
_symmetry.space_group_name_H-M   'P 1'
#
loop_
_entity.id
_entity.type
_entity.pdbx_description
1 polymer ?
#
loop_
_entity_poly.entity_id
_entity_poly.type
_entity_poly.pdbx_seq_one_letter_code
_entity_poly.pdbx_strand_id
1 'polypeptide(L)'
;MKGRRHPRHPSMRLPEVFLALGDHLRDTGRNDADGAEYLLCPGWVEERLFDPTPEDADPRELGGAPQPVEIVPFGWAGGGGIHYGWVVLAPELDLDDFPCVFYAALDGVAYWLGDNTRQAFENLLLGRVAEWECDYFGQRGRSPAPYDTPQWTALCEALALRPDLSLAVREARRESDEIGPDARSARRIRPTAPPGWRYEPTRDGIGVLAPESAFDPASADDECLPTIDMKIDRASALLAAGHPASALHLLRNDELNDYLDEELTRQAYLALGRTMHADRLDVWLRLTDR
;
A
#
# COMPACT_ATOMS: atom_id res chain seq x y z
N MET A 1 -16.86 -19.76 2.13
CA MET A 1 -16.16 -19.93 0.82
C MET A 1 -14.69 -19.67 1.06
N LYS A 2 -13.75 -20.49 0.53
CA LYS A 2 -12.32 -20.15 0.60
C LYS A 2 -12.10 -18.97 -0.34
N GLY A 3 -11.60 -17.84 0.18
CA GLY A 3 -11.35 -16.63 -0.60
C GLY A 3 -10.42 -16.89 -1.81
N ARG A 4 -10.61 -16.12 -2.87
CA ARG A 4 -9.78 -16.20 -4.08
C ARG A 4 -8.35 -15.73 -3.72
N ARG A 5 -7.34 -16.46 -4.18
CA ARG A 5 -5.93 -16.11 -3.99
C ARG A 5 -5.46 -15.15 -5.07
N HIS A 6 -4.51 -14.29 -4.70
CA HIS A 6 -3.85 -13.39 -5.66
C HIS A 6 -3.13 -14.21 -6.75
N PRO A 7 -3.33 -13.91 -8.04
CA PRO A 7 -2.82 -14.75 -9.13
C PRO A 7 -1.28 -14.88 -9.15
N ARG A 8 -0.57 -13.80 -8.80
CA ARG A 8 0.92 -13.79 -8.78
C ARG A 8 1.50 -14.10 -7.39
N HIS A 9 0.70 -14.04 -6.35
CA HIS A 9 1.12 -14.24 -4.96
C HIS A 9 0.18 -15.22 -4.26
N PRO A 10 0.31 -16.54 -4.51
CA PRO A 10 -0.62 -17.56 -4.01
C PRO A 10 -0.71 -17.63 -2.48
N SER A 11 0.27 -17.09 -1.75
CA SER A 11 0.22 -16.95 -0.30
C SER A 11 -0.76 -15.86 0.18
N MET A 12 -1.12 -14.91 -0.69
CA MET A 12 -2.02 -13.80 -0.36
C MET A 12 -3.45 -14.11 -0.80
N ARG A 13 -4.44 -13.86 0.07
CA ARG A 13 -5.86 -13.85 -0.30
C ARG A 13 -6.26 -12.46 -0.77
N LEU A 14 -7.14 -12.40 -1.77
CA LEU A 14 -7.75 -11.13 -2.17
C LEU A 14 -8.88 -10.78 -1.20
N PRO A 15 -8.92 -9.54 -0.68
CA PRO A 15 -9.99 -9.09 0.20
C PRO A 15 -11.37 -9.20 -0.44
N GLU A 16 -12.39 -9.62 0.34
CA GLU A 16 -13.75 -9.80 -0.19
C GLU A 16 -14.34 -8.54 -0.80
N VAL A 17 -14.09 -7.38 -0.19
CA VAL A 17 -14.58 -6.10 -0.71
C VAL A 17 -13.94 -5.75 -2.05
N PHE A 18 -12.67 -6.15 -2.28
CA PHE A 18 -12.01 -5.98 -3.57
C PHE A 18 -12.60 -6.91 -4.64
N LEU A 19 -12.93 -8.15 -4.29
CA LEU A 19 -13.61 -9.08 -5.18
C LEU A 19 -15.01 -8.56 -5.56
N ALA A 20 -15.75 -7.99 -4.60
CA ALA A 20 -17.04 -7.35 -4.84
C ALA A 20 -16.91 -6.14 -5.79
N LEU A 21 -15.81 -5.36 -5.70
CA LEU A 21 -15.52 -4.31 -6.67
C LEU A 21 -15.38 -4.88 -8.09
N GLY A 22 -14.62 -5.97 -8.27
CA GLY A 22 -14.47 -6.62 -9.55
C GLY A 22 -15.79 -7.12 -10.15
N ASP A 23 -16.67 -7.68 -9.33
CA ASP A 23 -18.00 -8.10 -9.75
C ASP A 23 -18.85 -6.88 -10.16
N HIS A 24 -18.87 -5.81 -9.35
CA HIS A 24 -19.59 -4.59 -9.65
C HIS A 24 -19.12 -3.94 -10.96
N LEU A 25 -17.79 -3.81 -11.18
CA LEU A 25 -17.22 -3.24 -12.41
C LEU A 25 -17.57 -4.08 -13.66
N ARG A 26 -17.66 -5.40 -13.51
CA ARG A 26 -18.07 -6.30 -14.61
C ARG A 26 -19.54 -6.14 -14.96
N ASP A 27 -20.39 -5.96 -13.96
CA ASP A 27 -21.84 -5.86 -14.14
C ASP A 27 -22.26 -4.48 -14.69
N THR A 28 -21.57 -3.41 -14.30
CA THR A 28 -21.89 -2.02 -14.69
C THR A 28 -21.20 -1.54 -15.96
N GLY A 29 -20.19 -2.28 -16.45
CA GLY A 29 -19.33 -1.85 -17.58
C GLY A 29 -18.26 -0.83 -17.12
N ARG A 30 -17.02 -1.08 -17.52
CA ARG A 30 -15.84 -0.34 -17.04
C ARG A 30 -15.58 1.00 -17.72
N ASN A 31 -16.20 1.24 -18.88
CA ASN A 31 -15.81 2.32 -19.79
C ASN A 31 -16.59 3.62 -19.64
N ASP A 32 -17.33 3.78 -18.55
CA ASP A 32 -18.01 5.02 -18.29
C ASP A 32 -17.09 5.95 -17.51
N ALA A 33 -16.70 7.09 -18.09
CA ALA A 33 -15.86 8.10 -17.43
C ALA A 33 -16.46 8.61 -16.10
N ASP A 34 -17.76 8.35 -15.89
CA ASP A 34 -18.51 8.64 -14.69
C ASP A 34 -18.70 7.38 -13.79
N GLY A 35 -18.02 6.27 -14.11
CA GLY A 35 -18.20 4.98 -13.45
C GLY A 35 -17.62 4.89 -12.05
N ALA A 36 -17.91 3.78 -11.38
CA ALA A 36 -17.43 3.46 -10.02
C ALA A 36 -15.89 3.48 -9.89
N GLU A 37 -15.19 3.12 -10.96
CA GLU A 37 -13.73 3.14 -11.02
C GLU A 37 -13.17 4.56 -10.85
N TYR A 38 -13.78 5.55 -11.49
CA TYR A 38 -13.40 6.95 -11.34
C TYR A 38 -13.64 7.49 -9.92
N LEU A 39 -14.66 7.00 -9.23
CA LEU A 39 -14.94 7.39 -7.84
C LEU A 39 -13.87 6.88 -6.87
N LEU A 40 -13.37 5.67 -7.07
CA LEU A 40 -12.38 5.06 -6.17
C LEU A 40 -10.95 5.43 -6.55
N CYS A 41 -10.61 5.33 -7.83
CA CYS A 41 -9.27 5.59 -8.32
C CYS A 41 -9.33 6.50 -9.54
N PRO A 42 -8.67 7.67 -9.53
CA PRO A 42 -8.62 8.56 -10.69
C PRO A 42 -7.82 7.99 -11.87
N GLY A 43 -7.32 6.79 -11.76
CA GLY A 43 -6.59 6.04 -12.79
C GLY A 43 -7.28 4.71 -13.10
N TRP A 44 -6.62 3.62 -12.74
CA TRP A 44 -7.09 2.28 -13.06
C TRP A 44 -6.98 1.34 -11.88
N VAL A 45 -7.98 0.47 -11.72
CA VAL A 45 -7.87 -0.74 -10.90
C VAL A 45 -7.11 -1.79 -11.70
N GLU A 46 -6.24 -2.57 -11.07
CA GLU A 46 -5.47 -3.64 -11.72
C GLU A 46 -6.41 -4.78 -12.15
N GLU A 47 -6.90 -4.70 -13.39
CA GLU A 47 -7.86 -5.65 -13.97
C GLU A 47 -7.38 -7.09 -13.92
N ARG A 48 -6.07 -7.31 -14.06
CA ARG A 48 -5.44 -8.63 -14.04
C ARG A 48 -5.59 -9.36 -12.72
N LEU A 49 -5.95 -8.63 -11.64
CA LEU A 49 -6.30 -9.26 -10.37
C LEU A 49 -7.67 -9.95 -10.44
N PHE A 50 -8.57 -9.47 -11.30
CA PHE A 50 -9.90 -10.04 -11.48
C PHE A 50 -9.93 -11.16 -12.52
N ASP A 51 -9.15 -11.00 -13.59
CA ASP A 51 -9.11 -11.95 -14.71
C ASP A 51 -7.66 -12.12 -15.22
N PRO A 52 -6.80 -12.85 -14.48
CA PRO A 52 -5.40 -12.99 -14.84
C PRO A 52 -5.24 -13.88 -16.06
N THR A 53 -4.66 -13.34 -17.14
CA THR A 53 -4.14 -14.15 -18.23
C THR A 53 -2.65 -14.47 -17.97
N PRO A 54 -2.14 -15.66 -18.38
CA PRO A 54 -0.76 -16.04 -18.14
C PRO A 54 0.29 -15.13 -18.82
N GLU A 55 -0.13 -14.38 -19.85
CA GLU A 55 0.73 -13.54 -20.66
C GLU A 55 0.93 -12.14 -20.10
N ASP A 56 0.10 -11.71 -19.13
CA ASP A 56 0.07 -10.36 -18.58
C ASP A 56 1.12 -10.10 -17.48
N ALA A 57 2.12 -10.93 -17.37
CA ALA A 57 3.09 -10.86 -16.28
C ALA A 57 4.31 -9.95 -16.58
N ASP A 58 4.13 -8.85 -17.35
CA ASP A 58 5.24 -7.90 -17.53
C ASP A 58 5.37 -7.00 -16.28
N PRO A 59 6.41 -7.20 -15.44
CA PRO A 59 6.64 -6.37 -14.26
C PRO A 59 6.96 -4.90 -14.61
N ARG A 60 7.29 -4.60 -15.88
CA ARG A 60 7.63 -3.25 -16.36
C ARG A 60 6.45 -2.29 -16.31
N GLU A 61 5.22 -2.79 -16.25
CA GLU A 61 4.02 -1.95 -16.13
C GLU A 61 3.76 -1.46 -14.70
N LEU A 62 4.53 -1.92 -13.73
CA LEU A 62 4.41 -1.48 -12.34
C LEU A 62 5.10 -0.13 -12.07
N GLY A 63 5.33 0.68 -13.13
CA GLY A 63 5.87 2.03 -13.06
C GLY A 63 7.28 2.07 -12.45
N GLY A 64 8.30 2.25 -13.25
CA GLY A 64 9.74 2.13 -13.00
C GLY A 64 10.38 2.84 -11.79
N ALA A 65 9.72 2.88 -10.65
CA ALA A 65 10.29 3.34 -9.39
C ALA A 65 10.31 2.19 -8.37
N PRO A 66 11.35 2.11 -7.54
CA PRO A 66 11.44 1.12 -6.47
C PRO A 66 10.25 1.30 -5.53
N GLN A 67 9.39 0.29 -5.47
CA GLN A 67 8.34 0.21 -4.46
C GLN A 67 8.83 -0.71 -3.36
N PRO A 68 8.58 -0.39 -2.07
CA PRO A 68 8.74 -1.41 -1.05
C PRO A 68 8.03 -2.69 -1.47
N VAL A 69 8.75 -3.82 -1.46
CA VAL A 69 8.22 -5.10 -1.99
C VAL A 69 7.01 -5.63 -1.22
N GLU A 70 6.74 -5.07 -0.05
CA GLU A 70 5.54 -5.35 0.73
C GLU A 70 4.29 -4.69 0.17
N ILE A 71 4.41 -3.66 -0.67
CA ILE A 71 3.25 -3.04 -1.32
C ILE A 71 2.85 -3.89 -2.53
N VAL A 72 1.68 -4.51 -2.46
CA VAL A 72 1.05 -5.22 -3.58
C VAL A 72 0.04 -4.28 -4.23
N PRO A 73 0.33 -3.71 -5.41
CA PRO A 73 -0.55 -2.75 -6.05
C PRO A 73 -1.90 -3.37 -6.42
N PHE A 74 -2.99 -2.61 -6.22
CA PHE A 74 -4.31 -2.94 -6.74
C PHE A 74 -4.89 -1.86 -7.65
N GLY A 75 -4.21 -0.71 -7.75
CA GLY A 75 -4.61 0.37 -8.63
C GLY A 75 -3.55 1.46 -8.70
N TRP A 76 -3.72 2.41 -9.64
CA TRP A 76 -2.82 3.55 -9.81
C TRP A 76 -3.56 4.79 -10.34
N ALA A 77 -3.01 5.97 -10.09
CA ALA A 77 -3.60 7.26 -10.44
C ALA A 77 -3.07 7.86 -11.75
N GLY A 78 -2.69 7.06 -12.73
CA GLY A 78 -2.39 7.50 -14.10
C GLY A 78 -1.18 8.43 -14.31
N GLY A 79 -0.62 9.05 -13.28
CA GLY A 79 0.50 9.99 -13.39
C GLY A 79 1.42 9.94 -12.16
N GLY A 80 2.70 10.36 -12.34
CA GLY A 80 3.63 10.53 -11.22
C GLY A 80 4.04 9.26 -10.46
N GLY A 81 3.78 8.07 -10.98
CA GLY A 81 4.11 6.82 -10.29
C GLY A 81 3.31 6.59 -9.01
N ILE A 82 2.10 7.13 -8.91
CA ILE A 82 1.22 6.97 -7.75
C ILE A 82 0.50 5.64 -7.83
N HIS A 83 0.66 4.82 -6.78
CA HIS A 83 0.02 3.51 -6.67
C HIS A 83 -0.82 3.41 -5.40
N TYR A 84 -1.94 2.69 -5.52
CA TYR A 84 -2.73 2.22 -4.39
C TYR A 84 -2.40 0.74 -4.17
N GLY A 85 -2.12 0.33 -2.95
CA GLY A 85 -1.71 -1.05 -2.71
C GLY A 85 -2.01 -1.54 -1.31
N TRP A 86 -2.09 -2.86 -1.19
CA TRP A 86 -2.09 -3.56 0.08
C TRP A 86 -0.67 -3.66 0.64
N VAL A 87 -0.54 -3.50 1.95
CA VAL A 87 0.72 -3.70 2.65
C VAL A 87 0.74 -5.09 3.27
N VAL A 88 1.44 -6.00 2.61
CA VAL A 88 1.57 -7.40 3.03
C VAL A 88 2.87 -7.56 3.81
N LEU A 89 2.88 -7.19 5.09
CA LEU A 89 4.10 -7.23 5.92
C LEU A 89 4.56 -8.66 6.25
N ALA A 90 3.61 -9.57 6.43
CA ALA A 90 3.87 -10.93 6.89
C ALA A 90 2.94 -11.90 6.13
N PRO A 91 3.31 -12.31 4.90
CA PRO A 91 2.47 -13.18 4.08
C PRO A 91 2.20 -14.55 4.73
N GLU A 92 3.05 -14.96 5.67
CA GLU A 92 2.91 -16.18 6.47
C GLU A 92 1.72 -16.18 7.43
N LEU A 93 1.14 -15.01 7.74
CA LEU A 93 -0.04 -14.90 8.62
C LEU A 93 -1.35 -15.27 7.92
N ASP A 94 -1.36 -15.47 6.60
CA ASP A 94 -2.53 -15.84 5.79
C ASP A 94 -3.78 -14.98 6.11
N LEU A 95 -3.58 -13.65 6.19
CA LEU A 95 -4.63 -12.69 6.51
C LEU A 95 -5.64 -12.59 5.36
N ASP A 96 -6.90 -12.28 5.70
CA ASP A 96 -7.99 -12.08 4.73
C ASP A 96 -8.11 -10.65 4.22
N ASP A 97 -7.45 -9.69 4.89
CA ASP A 97 -7.39 -8.28 4.48
C ASP A 97 -6.09 -7.63 5.01
N PHE A 98 -5.73 -6.47 4.46
CA PHE A 98 -4.45 -5.82 4.71
C PHE A 98 -4.62 -4.31 4.87
N PRO A 99 -3.73 -3.64 5.61
CA PRO A 99 -3.62 -2.20 5.54
C PRO A 99 -3.36 -1.75 4.10
N CYS A 100 -3.92 -0.60 3.73
CA CYS A 100 -3.79 -0.03 2.40
C CYS A 100 -3.04 1.28 2.45
N VAL A 101 -2.26 1.52 1.40
CA VAL A 101 -1.50 2.75 1.22
C VAL A 101 -1.74 3.38 -0.14
N PHE A 102 -1.54 4.67 -0.16
CA PHE A 102 -1.22 5.46 -1.31
C PHE A 102 0.30 5.62 -1.33
N TYR A 103 0.97 5.09 -2.35
CA TYR A 103 2.42 5.20 -2.49
C TYR A 103 2.77 6.20 -3.60
N ALA A 104 3.50 7.24 -3.23
CA ALA A 104 4.03 8.23 -4.15
C ALA A 104 5.48 7.87 -4.46
N ALA A 105 5.71 7.24 -5.62
CA ALA A 105 7.03 6.72 -6.00
C ALA A 105 8.10 7.80 -6.08
N LEU A 106 7.75 9.02 -6.50
CA LEU A 106 8.69 10.15 -6.57
C LEU A 106 9.14 10.63 -5.19
N ASP A 107 8.30 10.46 -4.17
CA ASP A 107 8.60 10.87 -2.80
C ASP A 107 9.21 9.73 -1.99
N GLY A 108 9.13 8.49 -2.49
CA GLY A 108 9.59 7.28 -1.82
C GLY A 108 8.83 6.98 -0.52
N VAL A 109 7.63 7.52 -0.34
CA VAL A 109 6.87 7.43 0.91
C VAL A 109 5.50 6.80 0.68
N ALA A 110 5.13 5.89 1.59
CA ALA A 110 3.80 5.32 1.66
C ALA A 110 2.94 6.10 2.68
N TYR A 111 1.83 6.61 2.19
CA TYR A 111 0.82 7.31 2.99
C TYR A 111 -0.30 6.34 3.35
N TRP A 112 -0.71 6.33 4.60
CA TRP A 112 -1.82 5.51 5.06
C TRP A 112 -3.12 5.87 4.34
N LEU A 113 -3.78 4.84 3.80
CA LEU A 113 -5.07 4.98 3.12
C LEU A 113 -6.20 4.34 3.93
N GLY A 114 -5.92 3.24 4.63
CA GLY A 114 -6.88 2.54 5.49
C GLY A 114 -6.25 1.36 6.21
N ASP A 115 -6.82 0.96 7.35
CA ASP A 115 -6.36 -0.20 8.12
C ASP A 115 -6.82 -1.54 7.48
N ASN A 116 -7.70 -1.45 6.48
CA ASN A 116 -8.19 -2.54 5.65
C ASN A 116 -8.72 -1.99 4.32
N THR A 117 -9.02 -2.86 3.36
CA THR A 117 -9.47 -2.49 2.01
C THR A 117 -10.79 -1.72 2.02
N ARG A 118 -11.73 -2.07 2.89
CA ARG A 118 -13.02 -1.36 3.03
C ARG A 118 -12.80 0.10 3.43
N GLN A 119 -12.03 0.32 4.48
CA GLN A 119 -11.74 1.68 4.97
C GLN A 119 -10.94 2.48 3.93
N ALA A 120 -10.03 1.82 3.20
CA ALA A 120 -9.31 2.46 2.11
C ALA A 120 -10.26 2.98 1.02
N PHE A 121 -11.25 2.17 0.61
CA PHE A 121 -12.25 2.59 -0.38
C PHE A 121 -13.13 3.72 0.16
N GLU A 122 -13.56 3.65 1.42
CA GLU A 122 -14.29 4.75 2.05
C GLU A 122 -13.47 6.05 2.07
N ASN A 123 -12.18 5.98 2.38
CA ASN A 123 -11.29 7.14 2.37
C ASN A 123 -11.02 7.69 0.96
N LEU A 124 -10.96 6.85 -0.07
CA LEU A 124 -10.88 7.31 -1.46
C LEU A 124 -12.14 8.08 -1.85
N LEU A 125 -13.32 7.56 -1.51
CA LEU A 125 -14.59 8.27 -1.72
C LEU A 125 -14.64 9.60 -0.98
N LEU A 126 -14.20 9.64 0.28
CA LEU A 126 -14.12 10.89 1.07
C LEU A 126 -13.14 11.89 0.45
N GLY A 127 -12.03 11.43 -0.15
CA GLY A 127 -11.12 12.26 -0.91
C GLY A 127 -11.83 12.97 -2.07
N ARG A 128 -12.68 12.25 -2.81
CA ARG A 128 -13.47 12.83 -3.90
C ARG A 128 -14.48 13.89 -3.43
N VAL A 129 -15.10 13.65 -2.29
CA VAL A 129 -16.00 14.64 -1.67
C VAL A 129 -15.21 15.89 -1.27
N ALA A 130 -14.04 15.73 -0.65
CA ALA A 130 -13.19 16.85 -0.26
C ALA A 130 -12.73 17.67 -1.48
N GLU A 131 -12.27 17.01 -2.56
CA GLU A 131 -11.89 17.68 -3.82
C GLU A 131 -13.05 18.49 -4.41
N TRP A 132 -14.28 17.95 -4.39
CA TRP A 132 -15.46 18.64 -4.88
C TRP A 132 -15.86 19.81 -3.96
N GLU A 133 -15.83 19.62 -2.64
CA GLU A 133 -16.17 20.66 -1.66
C GLU A 133 -15.18 21.83 -1.69
N CYS A 134 -13.88 21.56 -1.92
CA CYS A 134 -12.84 22.58 -2.10
C CYS A 134 -12.91 23.28 -3.47
N ASP A 135 -13.76 22.81 -4.38
CA ASP A 135 -13.83 23.26 -5.78
C ASP A 135 -12.47 23.20 -6.52
N TYR A 136 -11.64 22.22 -6.15
CA TYR A 136 -10.26 22.10 -6.63
C TYR A 136 -10.15 22.12 -8.16
N PHE A 137 -11.15 21.56 -8.86
CA PHE A 137 -11.21 21.53 -10.32
C PHE A 137 -12.23 22.51 -10.92
N GLY A 138 -12.78 23.46 -10.16
CA GLY A 138 -13.80 24.38 -10.62
C GLY A 138 -15.12 23.71 -11.02
N GLN A 139 -15.45 22.60 -10.40
CA GLN A 139 -16.62 21.77 -10.75
C GLN A 139 -17.86 22.09 -9.90
N ARG A 140 -17.69 22.73 -8.74
CA ARG A 140 -18.78 23.06 -7.85
C ARG A 140 -19.78 23.98 -8.54
N GLY A 141 -21.03 23.55 -8.60
CA GLY A 141 -22.10 24.25 -9.35
C GLY A 141 -22.17 23.93 -10.85
N ARG A 142 -21.25 23.13 -11.40
CA ARG A 142 -21.28 22.62 -12.78
C ARG A 142 -21.67 21.15 -12.86
N SER A 143 -21.36 20.37 -11.82
CA SER A 143 -21.70 18.96 -11.68
C SER A 143 -22.39 18.71 -10.33
N PRO A 144 -23.20 17.64 -10.20
CA PRO A 144 -23.72 17.22 -8.91
C PRO A 144 -22.56 16.83 -7.98
N ALA A 145 -22.81 16.86 -6.66
CA ALA A 145 -21.85 16.31 -5.72
C ALA A 145 -21.67 14.81 -5.97
N PRO A 146 -20.44 14.26 -5.78
CA PRO A 146 -20.19 12.84 -6.02
C PRO A 146 -21.18 11.92 -5.29
N TYR A 147 -21.52 12.24 -4.05
CA TYR A 147 -22.45 11.48 -3.20
C TYR A 147 -23.93 11.58 -3.61
N ASP A 148 -24.28 12.49 -4.53
CA ASP A 148 -25.64 12.64 -5.09
C ASP A 148 -25.81 11.87 -6.42
N THR A 149 -24.78 11.13 -6.86
CA THR A 149 -24.82 10.39 -8.12
C THR A 149 -25.35 8.96 -7.93
N PRO A 150 -26.09 8.40 -8.93
CA PRO A 150 -26.51 7.01 -8.89
C PRO A 150 -25.33 6.03 -8.78
N GLN A 151 -24.18 6.36 -9.42
CA GLN A 151 -22.97 5.56 -9.42
C GLN A 151 -22.38 5.42 -8.00
N TRP A 152 -22.37 6.52 -7.23
CA TRP A 152 -21.95 6.49 -5.82
C TRP A 152 -22.84 5.56 -5.01
N THR A 153 -24.16 5.70 -5.14
CA THR A 153 -25.12 4.87 -4.41
C THR A 153 -24.92 3.39 -4.76
N ALA A 154 -24.86 3.07 -6.05
CA ALA A 154 -24.68 1.69 -6.53
C ALA A 154 -23.36 1.08 -6.02
N LEU A 155 -22.26 1.85 -6.06
CA LEU A 155 -20.97 1.42 -5.55
C LEU A 155 -20.99 1.17 -4.03
N CYS A 156 -21.53 2.12 -3.26
CA CYS A 156 -21.64 1.96 -1.80
C CYS A 156 -22.51 0.76 -1.40
N GLU A 157 -23.59 0.50 -2.12
CA GLU A 157 -24.43 -0.67 -1.90
C GLU A 157 -23.70 -1.97 -2.25
N ALA A 158 -23.09 -2.05 -3.43
CA ALA A 158 -22.39 -3.25 -3.91
C ALA A 158 -21.25 -3.67 -2.98
N LEU A 159 -20.48 -2.71 -2.46
CA LEU A 159 -19.33 -2.96 -1.59
C LEU A 159 -19.65 -2.84 -0.09
N ALA A 160 -20.89 -2.52 0.25
CA ALA A 160 -21.35 -2.24 1.62
C ALA A 160 -20.49 -1.16 2.31
N LEU A 161 -20.12 -0.08 1.58
CA LEU A 161 -19.35 1.05 2.11
C LEU A 161 -20.27 2.02 2.89
N ARG A 162 -19.68 2.70 3.88
CA ARG A 162 -20.38 3.67 4.73
C ARG A 162 -19.47 4.89 5.00
N PRO A 163 -19.08 5.65 3.95
CA PRO A 163 -18.20 6.80 4.13
C PRO A 163 -18.86 7.88 5.00
N ASP A 164 -18.11 8.40 5.99
CA ASP A 164 -18.60 9.49 6.84
C ASP A 164 -18.44 10.83 6.11
N LEU A 165 -19.46 11.23 5.35
CA LEU A 165 -19.47 12.48 4.60
C LEU A 165 -19.22 13.72 5.48
N SER A 166 -19.63 13.67 6.75
CA SER A 166 -19.40 14.79 7.68
C SER A 166 -17.91 15.00 7.96
N LEU A 167 -17.13 13.93 7.91
CA LEU A 167 -15.68 13.98 8.05
C LEU A 167 -15.04 14.67 6.83
N ALA A 168 -15.42 14.27 5.61
CA ALA A 168 -14.89 14.88 4.38
C ALA A 168 -15.15 16.40 4.32
N VAL A 169 -16.37 16.82 4.63
CA VAL A 169 -16.73 18.26 4.64
C VAL A 169 -15.94 19.03 5.69
N ARG A 170 -15.72 18.44 6.87
CA ARG A 170 -14.89 19.08 7.91
C ARG A 170 -13.42 19.19 7.49
N GLU A 171 -12.88 18.17 6.87
CA GLU A 171 -11.49 18.15 6.38
C GLU A 171 -11.31 19.15 5.23
N ALA A 172 -12.21 19.16 4.24
CA ALA A 172 -12.17 20.11 3.14
C ALA A 172 -12.17 21.57 3.61
N ARG A 173 -12.96 21.89 4.64
CA ARG A 173 -12.99 23.23 5.25
C ARG A 173 -11.73 23.59 6.04
N ARG A 174 -11.02 22.59 6.59
CA ARG A 174 -9.74 22.81 7.29
C ARG A 174 -8.59 23.00 6.33
N GLU A 175 -8.57 22.24 5.24
CA GLU A 175 -7.55 22.37 4.19
C GLU A 175 -7.58 23.74 3.50
N SER A 176 -8.75 24.41 3.43
CA SER A 176 -8.81 25.77 2.91
C SER A 176 -8.13 26.82 3.79
N ASP A 177 -7.92 26.52 5.09
CA ASP A 177 -7.41 27.51 6.02
C ASP A 177 -6.01 27.21 6.60
N GLU A 178 -5.57 25.94 6.79
CA GLU A 178 -4.28 25.65 7.43
C GLU A 178 -3.69 24.24 7.26
N ILE A 179 -4.34 23.28 6.58
CA ILE A 179 -3.84 21.88 6.60
C ILE A 179 -3.78 21.33 5.17
N GLY A 180 -2.57 21.34 4.62
CA GLY A 180 -2.22 20.56 3.43
C GLY A 180 -2.34 19.03 3.68
N PRO A 181 -2.05 18.20 2.68
CA PRO A 181 -2.12 16.73 2.74
C PRO A 181 -1.40 16.08 3.94
N ASP A 182 -0.66 16.86 4.72
CA ASP A 182 0.20 16.42 5.80
C ASP A 182 -0.51 15.78 7.01
N ALA A 183 -1.76 16.12 7.29
CA ALA A 183 -2.43 15.57 8.47
C ALA A 183 -2.87 14.10 8.28
N ARG A 184 -3.20 13.71 7.04
CA ARG A 184 -3.41 12.28 6.69
C ARG A 184 -2.08 11.58 6.48
N SER A 185 -1.09 12.25 5.91
CA SER A 185 0.27 11.76 5.71
C SER A 185 1.01 11.46 7.01
N ALA A 186 0.66 12.16 8.11
CA ALA A 186 1.21 11.87 9.43
C ALA A 186 0.68 10.56 10.05
N ARG A 187 -0.41 9.98 9.51
CA ARG A 187 -0.94 8.71 10.00
C ARG A 187 -0.16 7.56 9.38
N ARG A 188 0.66 6.92 10.19
CA ARG A 188 1.44 5.75 9.79
C ARG A 188 0.61 4.48 9.88
N ILE A 189 0.97 3.49 9.05
CA ILE A 189 0.48 2.12 9.18
C ILE A 189 0.79 1.61 10.58
N ARG A 190 -0.22 1.04 11.23
CA ARG A 190 -0.08 0.39 12.55
C ARG A 190 -0.80 -0.94 12.50
N PRO A 191 -0.18 -1.98 11.94
CA PRO A 191 -0.77 -3.29 11.89
C PRO A 191 -0.96 -3.82 13.31
N THR A 192 -2.04 -4.55 13.54
CA THR A 192 -2.20 -5.29 14.80
C THR A 192 -1.23 -6.46 14.80
N ALA A 193 -0.23 -6.40 15.64
CA ALA A 193 0.71 -7.50 15.81
C ALA A 193 0.03 -8.65 16.56
N PRO A 194 0.09 -9.90 16.06
CA PRO A 194 -0.37 -11.06 16.79
C PRO A 194 0.45 -11.28 18.09
N PRO A 195 -0.06 -12.04 19.07
CA PRO A 195 0.72 -12.39 20.26
C PRO A 195 2.08 -13.00 19.90
N GLY A 196 3.16 -12.50 20.52
CA GLY A 196 4.54 -12.92 20.23
C GLY A 196 5.14 -12.33 18.95
N TRP A 197 4.45 -11.36 18.32
CA TRP A 197 4.94 -10.58 17.19
C TRP A 197 5.19 -9.14 17.60
N ARG A 198 6.12 -8.48 16.90
CA ARG A 198 6.48 -7.08 17.08
C ARG A 198 6.42 -6.35 15.75
N TYR A 199 5.96 -5.11 15.77
CA TYR A 199 6.00 -4.19 14.63
C TYR A 199 6.95 -3.04 14.94
N GLU A 200 7.89 -2.80 14.03
CA GLU A 200 8.80 -1.66 14.06
C GLU A 200 8.54 -0.77 12.83
N PRO A 201 8.24 0.51 13.02
CA PRO A 201 8.04 1.43 11.90
C PRO A 201 9.36 1.73 11.19
N THR A 202 9.32 1.92 9.87
CA THR A 202 10.43 2.40 9.04
C THR A 202 10.12 3.78 8.47
N ARG A 203 11.14 4.48 7.96
CA ARG A 203 10.98 5.83 7.42
C ARG A 203 10.12 5.89 6.17
N ASP A 204 10.12 4.83 5.35
CA ASP A 204 9.25 4.68 4.18
C ASP A 204 7.74 4.56 4.53
N GLY A 205 7.40 4.51 5.83
CA GLY A 205 6.03 4.43 6.33
C GLY A 205 5.44 3.02 6.37
N ILE A 206 6.18 1.99 5.92
CA ILE A 206 5.70 0.60 5.84
C ILE A 206 5.98 -0.18 7.13
N GLY A 207 7.23 -0.19 7.61
CA GLY A 207 7.63 -0.93 8.81
C GLY A 207 7.94 -2.41 8.58
N VAL A 208 8.36 -3.07 9.67
CA VAL A 208 8.66 -4.51 9.73
C VAL A 208 7.79 -5.16 10.80
N LEU A 209 6.99 -6.15 10.43
CA LEU A 209 6.20 -6.99 11.34
C LEU A 209 6.78 -8.40 11.35
N ALA A 210 7.25 -8.90 12.50
CA ALA A 210 7.85 -10.23 12.58
C ALA A 210 7.68 -10.83 14.00
N PRO A 211 7.93 -12.14 14.19
CA PRO A 211 8.04 -12.72 15.52
C PRO A 211 9.06 -11.96 16.39
N GLU A 212 8.75 -11.74 17.65
CA GLU A 212 9.60 -10.98 18.57
C GLU A 212 11.03 -11.52 18.65
N SER A 213 11.19 -12.85 18.52
CA SER A 213 12.48 -13.54 18.51
C SER A 213 13.35 -13.21 17.28
N ALA A 214 12.76 -12.68 16.21
CA ALA A 214 13.49 -12.25 15.01
C ALA A 214 14.11 -10.85 15.15
N PHE A 215 13.81 -10.15 16.24
CA PHE A 215 14.41 -8.86 16.59
C PHE A 215 15.51 -9.03 17.62
N ASP A 216 16.59 -8.25 17.47
CA ASP A 216 17.62 -8.12 18.49
C ASP A 216 17.08 -7.24 19.64
N PRO A 217 17.09 -7.71 20.89
CA PRO A 217 16.63 -6.92 22.02
C PRO A 217 17.50 -5.67 22.28
N ALA A 218 18.72 -5.63 21.75
CA ALA A 218 19.66 -4.51 21.89
C ALA A 218 19.64 -3.51 20.71
N SER A 219 18.77 -3.68 19.70
CA SER A 219 18.82 -2.91 18.44
C SER A 219 18.37 -1.45 18.54
N ALA A 220 17.91 -0.98 19.69
CA ALA A 220 17.46 0.41 19.86
C ALA A 220 18.53 1.49 19.55
N ASP A 221 19.81 1.13 19.60
CA ASP A 221 20.93 2.05 19.36
C ASP A 221 21.40 2.05 17.88
N ASP A 222 20.88 1.13 17.04
CA ASP A 222 21.36 0.94 15.67
C ASP A 222 20.93 2.07 14.71
N GLU A 223 19.92 2.87 15.06
CA GLU A 223 19.47 4.01 14.24
C GLU A 223 20.51 5.15 14.17
N CYS A 224 21.47 5.17 15.09
CA CYS A 224 22.49 6.21 15.18
C CYS A 224 23.79 5.90 14.41
N LEU A 225 23.83 4.84 13.60
CA LEU A 225 25.03 4.50 12.84
C LEU A 225 25.31 5.55 11.76
N PRO A 226 26.54 6.15 11.74
CA PRO A 226 26.81 7.37 10.98
C PRO A 226 27.05 7.17 9.50
N THR A 227 27.29 5.92 9.04
CA THR A 227 27.59 5.65 7.63
C THR A 227 26.80 4.45 7.10
N ILE A 228 26.59 4.43 5.78
CA ILE A 228 25.93 3.32 5.08
C ILE A 228 26.70 2.01 5.31
N ASP A 229 28.01 2.03 5.15
CA ASP A 229 28.86 0.82 5.35
C ASP A 229 28.69 0.24 6.75
N MET A 230 28.64 1.08 7.80
CA MET A 230 28.40 0.62 9.16
C MET A 230 27.01 0.00 9.34
N LYS A 231 26.00 0.53 8.66
CA LYS A 231 24.63 -0.04 8.67
C LYS A 231 24.62 -1.40 7.98
N ILE A 232 25.28 -1.54 6.84
CA ILE A 232 25.40 -2.80 6.08
C ILE A 232 26.15 -3.86 6.91
N ASP A 233 27.30 -3.52 7.49
CA ASP A 233 28.08 -4.43 8.36
C ASP A 233 27.23 -4.88 9.57
N ARG A 234 26.51 -3.95 10.19
CA ARG A 234 25.62 -4.27 11.32
C ARG A 234 24.45 -5.15 10.91
N ALA A 235 23.81 -4.88 9.77
CA ALA A 235 22.72 -5.71 9.25
C ALA A 235 23.21 -7.14 8.95
N SER A 236 24.41 -7.28 8.37
CA SER A 236 25.05 -8.58 8.14
C SER A 236 25.30 -9.34 9.47
N ALA A 237 25.79 -8.64 10.50
CA ALA A 237 26.01 -9.22 11.82
C ALA A 237 24.67 -9.66 12.49
N LEU A 238 23.60 -8.86 12.36
CA LEU A 238 22.27 -9.19 12.85
C LEU A 238 21.70 -10.43 12.17
N LEU A 239 21.84 -10.55 10.85
CA LEU A 239 21.45 -11.75 10.10
C LEU A 239 22.20 -12.98 10.60
N ALA A 240 23.53 -12.88 10.74
CA ALA A 240 24.37 -13.98 11.23
C ALA A 240 24.02 -14.39 12.69
N ALA A 241 23.54 -13.45 13.49
CA ALA A 241 23.08 -13.68 14.86
C ALA A 241 21.65 -14.24 14.95
N GLY A 242 20.90 -14.37 13.84
CA GLY A 242 19.54 -14.86 13.81
C GLY A 242 18.46 -13.80 14.08
N HIS A 243 18.76 -12.52 13.84
CA HIS A 243 17.85 -11.39 14.01
C HIS A 243 17.46 -10.73 12.67
N PRO A 244 16.81 -11.48 11.75
CA PRO A 244 16.53 -10.99 10.40
C PRO A 244 15.58 -9.79 10.36
N ALA A 245 14.68 -9.64 11.35
CA ALA A 245 13.76 -8.51 11.40
C ALA A 245 14.49 -7.21 11.75
N SER A 246 15.45 -7.24 12.67
CA SER A 246 16.29 -6.08 12.96
C SER A 246 17.20 -5.71 11.78
N ALA A 247 17.77 -6.71 11.09
CA ALA A 247 18.55 -6.47 9.88
C ALA A 247 17.70 -5.79 8.80
N LEU A 248 16.50 -6.30 8.54
CA LEU A 248 15.57 -5.72 7.55
C LEU A 248 15.16 -4.31 7.92
N HIS A 249 14.85 -4.05 9.20
CA HIS A 249 14.54 -2.72 9.70
C HIS A 249 15.68 -1.72 9.43
N LEU A 250 16.91 -2.12 9.72
CA LEU A 250 18.09 -1.27 9.51
C LEU A 250 18.34 -0.99 8.02
N LEU A 251 18.21 -2.01 7.15
CA LEU A 251 18.39 -1.90 5.71
C LEU A 251 17.34 -1.00 5.02
N ARG A 252 16.16 -0.83 5.62
CA ARG A 252 15.05 -0.05 5.09
C ARG A 252 14.85 1.29 5.78
N ASN A 253 15.63 1.60 6.80
CA ASN A 253 15.47 2.83 7.59
C ASN A 253 16.50 3.89 7.19
N ASP A 254 16.70 4.11 5.87
CA ASP A 254 17.61 5.13 5.35
C ASP A 254 16.86 6.33 4.76
N GLU A 255 17.59 7.44 4.57
CA GLU A 255 17.03 8.73 4.10
C GLU A 255 16.63 8.71 2.63
N LEU A 256 17.21 7.81 1.83
CA LEU A 256 16.99 7.73 0.40
C LEU A 256 15.81 6.83 0.00
N ASN A 257 15.14 6.20 0.98
CA ASN A 257 14.04 5.24 0.78
C ASN A 257 14.37 4.07 -0.15
N ASP A 258 15.64 3.86 -0.44
CA ASP A 258 16.16 2.71 -1.19
C ASP A 258 16.62 1.61 -0.23
N TYR A 259 16.74 0.39 -0.74
CA TYR A 259 17.40 -0.67 0.00
C TYR A 259 18.90 -0.40 0.06
N LEU A 260 19.47 -0.32 1.26
CA LEU A 260 20.91 -0.08 1.44
C LEU A 260 21.77 -1.18 0.81
N ASP A 261 21.28 -2.43 0.84
CA ASP A 261 21.90 -3.60 0.23
C ASP A 261 20.80 -4.60 -0.14
N GLU A 262 20.58 -4.80 -1.43
CA GLU A 262 19.50 -5.63 -1.94
C GLU A 262 19.71 -7.12 -1.63
N GLU A 263 20.95 -7.60 -1.69
CA GLU A 263 21.24 -9.01 -1.41
C GLU A 263 21.03 -9.33 0.08
N LEU A 264 21.49 -8.47 0.99
CA LEU A 264 21.21 -8.62 2.42
C LEU A 264 19.71 -8.49 2.73
N THR A 265 19.02 -7.57 2.05
CA THR A 265 17.56 -7.42 2.18
C THR A 265 16.85 -8.70 1.74
N ARG A 266 17.27 -9.28 0.61
CA ARG A 266 16.75 -10.55 0.11
C ARG A 266 16.98 -11.70 1.11
N GLN A 267 18.20 -11.78 1.67
CA GLN A 267 18.53 -12.78 2.69
C GLN A 267 17.69 -12.61 3.96
N ALA A 268 17.42 -11.37 4.38
CA ALA A 268 16.56 -11.09 5.53
C ALA A 268 15.12 -11.58 5.29
N TYR A 269 14.54 -11.34 4.10
CA TYR A 269 13.23 -11.89 3.76
C TYR A 269 13.22 -13.41 3.76
N LEU A 270 14.24 -14.05 3.16
CA LEU A 270 14.32 -15.51 3.15
C LEU A 270 14.48 -16.09 4.55
N ALA A 271 15.27 -15.46 5.42
CA ALA A 271 15.42 -15.88 6.82
C ALA A 271 14.13 -15.73 7.62
N LEU A 272 13.24 -14.77 7.24
CA LEU A 272 11.89 -14.64 7.78
C LEU A 272 10.87 -15.61 7.15
N GLY A 273 11.28 -16.43 6.16
CA GLY A 273 10.38 -17.32 5.42
C GLY A 273 9.52 -16.59 4.35
N ARG A 274 9.87 -15.37 3.98
CA ARG A 274 9.10 -14.49 3.08
C ARG A 274 9.55 -14.58 1.63
N THR A 275 9.41 -15.76 1.05
CA THR A 275 9.80 -16.00 -0.36
C THR A 275 9.10 -15.05 -1.33
N MET A 276 7.82 -14.70 -1.08
CA MET A 276 7.08 -13.73 -1.89
C MET A 276 7.81 -12.39 -2.00
N HIS A 277 8.34 -11.85 -0.89
CA HIS A 277 9.06 -10.58 -0.91
C HIS A 277 10.43 -10.70 -1.58
N ALA A 278 11.14 -11.79 -1.32
CA ALA A 278 12.43 -12.06 -1.99
C ALA A 278 12.25 -12.18 -3.51
N ASP A 279 11.23 -12.92 -3.98
CA ASP A 279 10.93 -13.07 -5.40
C ASP A 279 10.56 -11.72 -6.05
N ARG A 280 9.80 -10.87 -5.36
CA ARG A 280 9.46 -9.53 -5.84
C ARG A 280 10.69 -8.63 -5.92
N LEU A 281 11.61 -8.72 -4.96
CA LEU A 281 12.88 -8.00 -5.00
C LEU A 281 13.74 -8.47 -6.17
N ASP A 282 13.84 -9.79 -6.42
CA ASP A 282 14.55 -10.35 -7.57
C ASP A 282 13.97 -9.89 -8.92
N VAL A 283 12.64 -9.69 -8.99
CA VAL A 283 12.01 -9.12 -10.19
C VAL A 283 12.40 -7.66 -10.36
N TRP A 284 12.33 -6.88 -9.29
CA TRP A 284 12.68 -5.46 -9.31
C TRP A 284 14.13 -5.24 -9.75
N LEU A 285 15.10 -5.97 -9.17
CA LEU A 285 16.52 -5.89 -9.53
C LEU A 285 16.76 -6.15 -11.01
N ARG A 286 16.12 -7.17 -11.59
CA ARG A 286 16.24 -7.46 -13.03
C ARG A 286 15.73 -6.34 -13.94
N LEU A 287 14.87 -5.46 -13.43
CA LEU A 287 14.30 -4.33 -14.18
C LEU A 287 15.17 -3.08 -14.08
N THR A 288 15.89 -2.90 -12.98
CA THR A 288 16.76 -1.75 -12.72
C THR A 288 18.16 -1.90 -13.32
N ASP A 289 18.63 -3.13 -13.51
CA ASP A 289 19.94 -3.44 -14.14
C ASP A 289 19.97 -3.23 -15.68
N ARG A 290 18.97 -2.54 -16.26
CA ARG A 290 18.86 -2.19 -17.67
C ARG A 290 18.99 -0.69 -17.88
#